data_c61657b185fa32cd7880da1f0f7fc4a2
#
_entry.id   c61657b185fa32cd7880da1f0f7fc4a2
#
_cell.length_a   1.000
_cell.length_b   1.000
_cell.length_c   1.000
_cell.angle_alpha   90.00
_cell.angle_beta   90.00
_cell.angle_gamma   90.00
#
_symmetry.space_group_name_H-M   'P 1'
#
loop_
_entity.id
_entity.type
_entity.pdbx_description
1 polymer ?
#
loop_
_entity_poly.entity_id
_entity_poly.type
_entity_poly.pdbx_seq_one_letter_code
_entity_poly.pdbx_strand_id
1 'polypeptide(L)'
;LDMLEKAGELKNTLVIVTSDNGMAFPAAKANCYEYGIHMPLAIAWPAKFAGGRSSDDLVNLIDVTTTIYDATGVKPPEQFPPAGRSLLPLLESGKSGTIE
;
A
#
# COMPACT_ATOMS: atom_id res chain seq x y z
N LEU A 1 -3.16 -7.01 15.21
CA LEU A 1 -1.69 -7.00 15.24
C LEU A 1 -1.14 -7.76 16.45
N ASP A 2 -1.80 -7.70 17.60
CA ASP A 2 -1.37 -8.34 18.85
C ASP A 2 -1.06 -9.85 18.73
N MET A 3 -1.84 -10.58 17.91
CA MET A 3 -1.57 -12.01 17.68
C MET A 3 -0.27 -12.23 16.90
N LEU A 4 0.03 -11.38 15.90
CA LEU A 4 1.29 -11.44 15.16
C LEU A 4 2.47 -11.07 16.04
N GLU A 5 2.29 -10.08 16.91
CA GLU A 5 3.32 -9.67 17.87
C GLU A 5 3.64 -10.78 18.87
N LYS A 6 2.60 -11.40 19.45
CA LYS A 6 2.76 -12.54 20.38
C LYS A 6 3.39 -13.77 19.71
N ALA A 7 3.15 -13.97 18.43
CA ALA A 7 3.79 -15.03 17.64
C ALA A 7 5.23 -14.69 17.22
N GLY A 8 5.70 -13.46 17.44
CA GLY A 8 7.01 -13.00 16.99
C GLY A 8 7.12 -12.70 15.49
N GLU A 9 5.99 -12.73 14.76
CA GLU A 9 5.95 -12.61 13.30
C GLU A 9 5.71 -11.17 12.81
N LEU A 10 5.24 -10.26 13.68
CA LEU A 10 4.89 -8.90 13.28
C LEU A 10 6.05 -8.15 12.60
N LYS A 11 7.26 -8.36 13.09
CA LYS A 11 8.45 -7.67 12.57
C LYS A 11 8.71 -7.98 11.10
N ASN A 12 8.48 -9.24 10.68
CA ASN A 12 8.70 -9.70 9.30
C ASN A 12 7.39 -9.86 8.51
N THR A 13 6.34 -9.19 8.92
CA THR A 13 5.05 -9.19 8.21
C THR A 13 4.83 -7.84 7.52
N LEU A 14 4.57 -7.87 6.21
CA LEU A 14 4.06 -6.73 5.46
C LEU A 14 2.57 -6.57 5.77
N VAL A 15 2.23 -5.53 6.50
CA VAL A 15 0.84 -5.19 6.85
C VAL A 15 0.36 -4.06 5.96
N ILE A 16 -0.76 -4.28 5.27
CA ILE A 16 -1.39 -3.27 4.40
C ILE A 16 -2.83 -3.11 4.86
N VAL A 17 -3.24 -1.87 5.14
CA VAL A 17 -4.60 -1.50 5.50
C VAL A 17 -5.09 -0.45 4.53
N THR A 18 -6.19 -0.75 3.85
CA THR A 18 -6.80 0.16 2.87
C THR A 18 -8.30 -0.08 2.77
N SER A 19 -8.99 0.70 1.94
CA SER A 19 -10.39 0.50 1.54
C SER A 19 -10.47 0.33 0.03
N ASP A 20 -11.43 -0.44 -0.45
CA ASP A 20 -11.70 -0.67 -1.87
C ASP A 20 -12.39 0.52 -2.55
N ASN A 21 -13.19 1.27 -1.79
CA ASN A 21 -13.96 2.42 -2.29
C ASN A 21 -14.28 3.41 -1.17
N GLY A 22 -14.81 4.56 -1.57
CA GLY A 22 -15.33 5.56 -0.65
C GLY A 22 -16.53 5.07 0.15
N MET A 23 -16.77 5.72 1.29
CA MET A 23 -17.90 5.41 2.17
C MET A 23 -19.24 5.53 1.43
N ALA A 24 -20.28 4.83 1.88
CA ALA A 24 -21.62 4.81 1.26
C ALA A 24 -22.42 6.09 1.58
N PHE A 25 -21.87 7.24 1.20
CA PHE A 25 -22.49 8.58 1.35
C PHE A 25 -22.56 9.31 0.01
N PRO A 26 -23.45 10.32 -0.12
CA PRO A 26 -23.47 11.19 -1.29
C PRO A 26 -22.07 11.81 -1.55
N ALA A 27 -21.71 11.93 -2.83
CA ALA A 27 -20.41 12.45 -3.28
C ALA A 27 -19.17 11.67 -2.79
N ALA A 28 -19.35 10.43 -2.32
CA ALA A 28 -18.25 9.53 -1.93
C ALA A 28 -18.24 8.29 -2.84
N LYS A 29 -18.81 7.14 -2.42
CA LYS A 29 -18.80 5.92 -3.24
C LYS A 29 -19.35 6.16 -4.64
N ALA A 30 -18.65 5.63 -5.67
CA ALA A 30 -18.98 5.74 -7.08
C ALA A 30 -18.96 7.18 -7.63
N ASN A 31 -18.20 8.07 -7.03
CA ASN A 31 -17.99 9.44 -7.48
C ASN A 31 -16.48 9.76 -7.54
N CYS A 32 -16.14 10.77 -8.37
CA CYS A 32 -14.76 11.26 -8.50
C CYS A 32 -14.47 12.46 -7.58
N TYR A 33 -15.23 12.63 -6.50
CA TYR A 33 -14.94 13.61 -5.46
C TYR A 33 -13.92 13.04 -4.45
N GLU A 34 -13.33 13.91 -3.64
CA GLU A 34 -12.28 13.58 -2.66
C GLU A 34 -12.60 12.30 -1.87
N TYR A 35 -13.79 12.22 -1.26
CA TYR A 35 -14.20 11.05 -0.48
C TYR A 35 -14.49 9.78 -1.30
N GLY A 36 -14.48 9.88 -2.63
CA GLY A 36 -14.67 8.76 -3.55
C GLY A 36 -13.37 8.20 -4.11
N ILE A 37 -12.32 9.02 -4.15
CA ILE A 37 -11.04 8.66 -4.77
C ILE A 37 -9.86 8.61 -3.80
N HIS A 38 -9.91 9.37 -2.70
CA HIS A 38 -8.85 9.41 -1.69
C HIS A 38 -9.08 8.32 -0.64
N MET A 39 -8.67 7.10 -0.98
CA MET A 39 -8.79 5.97 -0.07
C MET A 39 -7.67 5.97 0.96
N PRO A 40 -7.97 5.61 2.22
CA PRO A 40 -6.93 5.45 3.22
C PRO A 40 -5.98 4.32 2.81
N LEU A 41 -4.68 4.54 2.96
CA LEU A 41 -3.66 3.52 2.76
C LEU A 41 -2.61 3.64 3.85
N ALA A 42 -2.44 2.57 4.63
CA ALA A 42 -1.37 2.44 5.59
C ALA A 42 -0.57 1.16 5.34
N ILE A 43 0.74 1.28 5.33
CA ILE A 43 1.65 0.16 5.07
C ILE A 43 2.72 0.13 6.17
N ALA A 44 2.95 -1.04 6.73
CA ALA A 44 3.99 -1.27 7.74
C ALA A 44 4.75 -2.57 7.46
N TRP A 45 6.07 -2.50 7.53
CA TRP A 45 6.95 -3.67 7.52
C TRP A 45 8.19 -3.36 8.35
N PRO A 46 8.13 -3.58 9.67
CA PRO A 46 9.18 -3.12 10.58
C PRO A 46 10.58 -3.67 10.30
N ALA A 47 10.69 -4.82 9.63
CA ALA A 47 11.99 -5.38 9.22
C ALA A 47 12.63 -4.64 8.04
N LYS A 48 11.88 -3.88 7.27
CA LYS A 48 12.35 -3.26 6.03
C LYS A 48 12.42 -1.75 6.08
N PHE A 49 11.46 -1.09 6.72
CA PHE A 49 11.44 0.37 6.80
C PHE A 49 10.82 0.87 8.10
N ALA A 50 11.22 2.07 8.50
CA ALA A 50 10.69 2.74 9.68
C ALA A 50 9.27 3.24 9.44
N GLY A 51 8.39 3.08 10.43
CA GLY A 51 7.04 3.64 10.44
C GLY A 51 6.97 5.07 10.96
N GLY A 52 5.73 5.54 11.23
CA GLY A 52 5.46 6.83 11.88
C GLY A 52 5.60 8.05 10.96
N ARG A 53 5.42 7.88 9.65
CA ARG A 53 5.48 8.96 8.64
C ARG A 53 4.29 8.91 7.69
N SER A 54 4.03 10.00 7.01
CA SER A 54 3.07 10.12 5.92
C SER A 54 3.77 10.58 4.64
N SER A 55 3.13 10.31 3.48
CA SER A 55 3.55 10.79 2.17
C SER A 55 2.34 11.31 1.43
N ASP A 56 2.52 12.38 0.67
CA ASP A 56 1.51 12.97 -0.21
C ASP A 56 1.66 12.49 -1.68
N ASP A 57 2.45 11.43 -1.90
CA ASP A 57 2.59 10.84 -3.22
C ASP A 57 1.26 10.24 -3.71
N LEU A 58 0.96 10.45 -4.99
CA LEU A 58 -0.22 9.87 -5.64
C LEU A 58 -0.01 8.38 -5.87
N VAL A 59 -0.80 7.56 -5.21
CA VAL A 59 -0.73 6.10 -5.21
C VAL A 59 -2.05 5.51 -5.67
N ASN A 60 -2.00 4.45 -6.45
CA ASN A 60 -3.18 3.71 -6.87
C ASN A 60 -3.21 2.32 -6.20
N LEU A 61 -4.41 1.74 -6.03
CA LEU A 61 -4.54 0.39 -5.48
C LEU A 61 -3.85 -0.70 -6.32
N ILE A 62 -3.69 -0.48 -7.63
CA ILE A 62 -2.90 -1.37 -8.49
C ILE A 62 -1.41 -1.39 -8.10
N ASP A 63 -0.89 -0.32 -7.52
CA ASP A 63 0.50 -0.23 -7.04
C ASP A 63 0.73 -1.16 -5.85
N VAL A 64 -0.31 -1.36 -5.02
CA VAL A 64 -0.28 -2.31 -3.90
C VAL A 64 -0.03 -3.73 -4.40
N THR A 65 -0.69 -4.15 -5.48
CA THR A 65 -0.47 -5.46 -6.08
C THR A 65 0.97 -5.65 -6.55
N THR A 66 1.50 -4.66 -7.28
CA THR A 66 2.90 -4.67 -7.73
C THR A 66 3.87 -4.69 -6.55
N THR A 67 3.57 -3.94 -5.49
CA THR A 67 4.36 -3.91 -4.26
C THR A 67 4.41 -5.28 -3.58
N ILE A 68 3.31 -6.01 -3.55
CA ILE A 68 3.25 -7.36 -2.96
C ILE A 68 4.13 -8.33 -3.77
N TYR A 69 4.06 -8.30 -5.11
CA TYR A 69 4.93 -9.13 -5.94
C TYR A 69 6.42 -8.82 -5.69
N ASP A 70 6.76 -7.54 -5.64
CA ASP A 70 8.12 -7.09 -5.41
C ASP A 70 8.62 -7.47 -3.99
N ALA A 71 7.79 -7.25 -2.97
CA ALA A 71 8.09 -7.57 -1.58
C ALA A 71 8.32 -9.07 -1.34
N THR A 72 7.57 -9.91 -2.03
CA THR A 72 7.63 -11.38 -1.86
C THR A 72 8.61 -12.06 -2.81
N GLY A 73 9.08 -11.35 -3.86
CA GLY A 73 9.91 -11.92 -4.93
C GLY A 73 9.15 -12.90 -5.84
N VAL A 74 7.83 -12.99 -5.71
CA VAL A 74 6.99 -13.83 -6.57
C VAL A 74 6.83 -13.16 -7.92
N LYS A 75 7.12 -13.88 -9.00
CA LYS A 75 6.91 -13.37 -10.37
C LYS A 75 5.42 -13.33 -10.70
N PRO A 76 4.91 -12.18 -11.18
CA PRO A 76 3.54 -12.12 -11.66
C PRO A 76 3.33 -13.00 -12.90
N PRO A 77 2.08 -13.44 -13.18
CA PRO A 77 1.77 -14.18 -14.39
C PRO A 77 2.11 -13.37 -15.65
N GLU A 78 2.81 -13.97 -16.62
CA GLU A 78 3.19 -13.29 -17.88
C GLU A 78 1.98 -12.79 -18.68
N GLN A 79 0.85 -13.48 -18.58
CA GLN A 79 -0.39 -13.12 -19.26
C GLN A 79 -1.08 -11.88 -18.67
N PHE A 80 -0.81 -11.58 -17.40
CA PHE A 80 -1.43 -10.46 -16.66
C PHE A 80 -0.37 -9.73 -15.85
N PRO A 81 0.58 -9.02 -16.50
CA PRO A 81 1.57 -8.26 -15.78
C PRO A 81 0.88 -7.12 -15.00
N PRO A 82 1.28 -6.87 -13.75
CA PRO A 82 0.70 -5.77 -12.99
C PRO A 82 1.02 -4.43 -13.67
N ALA A 83 0.01 -3.57 -13.79
CA ALA A 83 0.15 -2.26 -14.43
C ALA A 83 0.66 -1.17 -13.47
N GLY A 84 0.66 -1.44 -12.15
CA GLY A 84 1.10 -0.51 -11.11
C GLY A 84 2.62 -0.48 -10.95
N ARG A 85 3.07 0.44 -10.11
CA ARG A 85 4.48 0.56 -9.70
C ARG A 85 4.65 0.06 -8.27
N SER A 86 5.82 -0.51 -7.96
CA SER A 86 6.13 -0.89 -6.58
C SER A 86 6.29 0.35 -5.69
N LEU A 87 5.66 0.33 -4.53
CA LEU A 87 5.80 1.36 -3.51
C LEU A 87 7.04 1.14 -2.63
N LEU A 88 7.77 0.02 -2.75
CA LEU A 88 8.94 -0.25 -1.92
C LEU A 88 9.98 0.87 -1.97
N PRO A 89 10.35 1.44 -3.14
CA PRO A 89 11.31 2.55 -3.18
C PRO A 89 10.87 3.76 -2.36
N LEU A 90 9.57 4.12 -2.41
CA LEU A 90 9.00 5.19 -1.59
C LEU A 90 9.06 4.85 -0.11
N LEU A 91 8.66 3.62 0.24
CA LEU A 91 8.61 3.15 1.62
C LEU A 91 10.01 3.07 2.25
N GLU A 92 11.01 2.62 1.52
CA GLU A 92 12.40 2.47 1.99
C GLU A 92 13.16 3.81 2.02
N SER A 93 12.96 4.67 1.03
CA SER A 93 13.66 5.97 0.96
C SER A 93 13.28 6.93 2.07
N GLY A 94 12.06 6.83 2.55
CA GLY A 94 11.50 7.76 3.53
C GLY A 94 11.25 9.18 3.01
N LYS A 95 11.29 9.38 1.68
CA LYS A 95 11.12 10.69 1.02
C LYS A 95 9.90 10.64 0.11
N SER A 96 9.10 11.71 0.09
CA SER A 96 8.07 11.93 -0.93
C SER A 96 8.68 12.19 -2.30
N GLY A 97 7.95 11.92 -3.37
CA GLY A 97 8.40 12.18 -4.75
C GLY A 97 9.42 11.17 -5.28
N THR A 98 9.48 9.97 -4.73
CA THR A 98 10.37 8.89 -5.21
C THR A 98 9.71 7.97 -6.24
N ILE A 99 8.43 8.18 -6.52
CA ILE A 99 7.69 7.45 -7.56
C ILE A 99 7.54 8.40 -8.76
N GLU A 100 8.32 8.18 -9.82
CA GLU A 100 8.17 8.83 -11.12
C GLU A 100 7.31 8.00 -12.07
#